data_e6cc513bf5806934da97b24674d3b62a
#
_entry.id   e6cc513bf5806934da97b24674d3b62a
#
_cell.length_a   1.000
_cell.length_b   1.000
_cell.length_c   1.000
_cell.angle_alpha   90.00
_cell.angle_beta   90.00
_cell.angle_gamma   90.00
#
_symmetry.space_group_name_H-M   'P 1'
#
loop_
_entity.id
_entity.type
_entity.pdbx_description
1 polymer ?
#
loop_
_entity_poly.entity_id
_entity_poly.type
_entity_poly.pdbx_seq_one_letter_code
_entity_poly.pdbx_strand_id
1 'polypeptide(L)'
;MIDFLFHIGLCPYCAHQGFINIVKETGKDRLILFCDECYTTWESPQDVKMDKPLVSYEPVGELKDPLLSEIQSIGWDKFIIS
;
A
#
# COMPACT_ATOMS: atom_id res chain seq x y z
N MET A 1 8.45 -13.33 -5.38
CA MET A 1 7.16 -12.84 -4.81
C MET A 1 7.42 -12.17 -3.49
N ILE A 2 6.90 -10.97 -3.29
CA ILE A 2 7.08 -10.22 -2.05
C ILE A 2 5.81 -10.38 -1.20
N ASP A 3 5.98 -10.87 0.03
CA ASP A 3 4.85 -11.03 0.95
C ASP A 3 4.88 -9.89 1.97
N PHE A 4 3.92 -9.00 1.87
CA PHE A 4 3.75 -7.92 2.83
C PHE A 4 2.81 -8.34 3.95
N LEU A 5 2.99 -7.77 5.14
CA LEU A 5 2.28 -8.18 6.34
C LEU A 5 0.91 -7.50 6.49
N PHE A 6 0.78 -6.27 6.01
CA PHE A 6 -0.41 -5.45 6.30
C PHE A 6 -1.23 -5.22 5.04
N HIS A 7 -2.41 -5.84 4.99
CA HIS A 7 -3.32 -5.76 3.85
C HIS A 7 -4.56 -4.94 4.22
N ILE A 8 -5.04 -4.13 3.28
CA ILE A 8 -6.27 -3.35 3.49
C ILE A 8 -7.41 -3.79 2.58
N GLY A 9 -7.16 -4.67 1.63
CA GLY A 9 -8.21 -5.17 0.74
C GLY A 9 -7.63 -5.80 -0.50
N LEU A 10 -8.51 -6.23 -1.40
CA LEU A 10 -8.14 -6.78 -2.70
C LEU A 10 -7.99 -5.67 -3.71
N CYS A 11 -7.02 -5.82 -4.62
CA CYS A 11 -6.78 -4.84 -5.66
C CYS A 11 -7.84 -4.94 -6.76
N PRO A 12 -8.54 -3.85 -7.10
CA PRO A 12 -9.56 -3.90 -8.14
C PRO A 12 -8.99 -3.94 -9.57
N TYR A 13 -7.71 -3.60 -9.73
CA TYR A 13 -7.11 -3.48 -11.06
C TYR A 13 -6.53 -4.78 -11.60
N CYS A 14 -6.29 -5.77 -10.75
CA CYS A 14 -5.75 -7.06 -11.19
C CYS A 14 -6.74 -8.21 -10.96
N ALA A 15 -8.03 -7.93 -11.15
CA ALA A 15 -9.12 -8.92 -11.00
C ALA A 15 -9.14 -9.54 -9.59
N HIS A 16 -8.79 -8.76 -8.58
CA HIS A 16 -8.76 -9.19 -7.17
C HIS A 16 -7.77 -10.33 -6.90
N GLN A 17 -6.72 -10.46 -7.71
CA GLN A 17 -5.71 -11.50 -7.49
C GLN A 17 -4.65 -11.07 -6.50
N GLY A 18 -4.39 -9.77 -6.37
CA GLY A 18 -3.42 -9.23 -5.43
C GLY A 18 -4.09 -8.47 -4.31
N PHE A 19 -3.33 -8.27 -3.23
CA PHE A 19 -3.77 -7.45 -2.10
C PHE A 19 -3.19 -6.06 -2.20
N ILE A 20 -3.95 -5.07 -1.71
CA ILE A 20 -3.40 -3.73 -1.49
C ILE A 20 -2.72 -3.74 -0.14
N ASN A 21 -1.43 -3.46 -0.12
CA ASN A 21 -0.59 -3.55 1.07
C ASN A 21 -0.17 -2.17 1.55
N ILE A 22 -0.05 -2.00 2.87
CA ILE A 22 0.59 -0.83 3.44
C ILE A 22 2.09 -1.11 3.44
N VAL A 23 2.86 -0.31 2.72
CA VAL A 23 4.30 -0.49 2.60
C VAL A 23 5.03 0.80 2.91
N LYS A 24 6.29 0.67 3.31
CA LYS A 24 7.15 1.83 3.54
C LYS A 24 8.01 2.05 2.31
N GLU A 25 7.89 3.25 1.74
CA GLU A 25 8.74 3.69 0.63
C GLU A 25 9.98 4.31 1.24
N THR A 26 11.09 3.56 1.26
CA THR A 26 12.27 3.97 2.00
C THR A 26 12.98 5.19 1.42
N GLY A 27 12.89 5.37 0.10
CA GLY A 27 13.52 6.51 -0.54
C GLY A 27 12.89 7.85 -0.18
N LYS A 28 11.62 7.83 0.26
CA LYS A 28 10.89 9.03 0.69
C LYS A 28 10.50 8.99 2.14
N ASP A 29 10.86 7.92 2.85
CA ASP A 29 10.56 7.74 4.28
C ASP A 29 9.09 7.99 4.59
N ARG A 30 8.20 7.34 3.83
CA ARG A 30 6.75 7.48 4.02
C ARG A 30 6.05 6.16 3.77
N LEU A 31 4.79 6.05 4.25
CA LEU A 31 3.95 4.90 3.97
C LEU A 31 3.07 5.19 2.75
N ILE A 32 2.93 4.17 1.90
CA ILE A 32 2.07 4.22 0.73
C ILE A 32 1.30 2.90 0.63
N LEU A 33 0.36 2.83 -0.30
CA LEU A 33 -0.36 1.60 -0.60
C LEU A 33 0.09 1.06 -1.94
N PHE A 34 0.26 -0.27 -2.00
CA PHE A 34 0.91 -0.90 -3.14
C PHE A 34 0.30 -2.28 -3.38
N CYS A 35 -0.07 -2.56 -4.65
CA CYS A 35 -0.51 -3.90 -5.04
C CYS A 35 0.71 -4.74 -5.42
N ASP A 36 0.83 -5.93 -4.82
CA ASP A 36 1.96 -6.81 -5.04
C ASP A 36 1.89 -7.58 -6.36
N GLU A 37 0.79 -7.50 -7.09
CA GLU A 37 0.64 -8.18 -8.38
C GLU A 37 0.79 -7.24 -9.57
N CYS A 38 0.04 -6.14 -9.58
CA CYS A 38 0.05 -5.21 -10.72
C CYS A 38 0.83 -3.93 -10.46
N TYR A 39 1.41 -3.78 -9.27
CA TYR A 39 2.23 -2.64 -8.85
C TYR A 39 1.51 -1.30 -8.86
N THR A 40 0.17 -1.31 -8.86
CA THR A 40 -0.59 -0.07 -8.70
C THR A 40 -0.32 0.52 -7.33
N THR A 41 -0.13 1.83 -7.26
CA THR A 41 0.27 2.53 -6.04
C THR A 41 -0.75 3.63 -5.73
N TRP A 42 -1.04 3.82 -4.44
CA TRP A 42 -1.90 4.90 -3.95
C TRP A 42 -1.20 5.63 -2.81
N GLU A 43 -1.47 6.92 -2.67
CA GLU A 43 -0.89 7.70 -1.58
C GLU A 43 -1.55 7.45 -0.24
N SER A 44 -2.84 7.11 -0.24
CA SER A 44 -3.60 6.93 1.01
C SER A 44 -4.76 5.96 0.80
N PRO A 45 -5.33 5.40 1.89
CA PRO A 45 -6.51 4.56 1.78
C PRO A 45 -7.71 5.29 1.18
N GLN A 46 -7.82 6.60 1.37
CA GLN A 46 -8.89 7.38 0.77
C GLN A 46 -8.78 7.40 -0.75
N ASP A 47 -7.58 7.46 -1.28
CA ASP A 47 -7.37 7.44 -2.72
C ASP A 47 -7.79 6.10 -3.32
N VAL A 48 -7.67 5.01 -2.57
CA VAL A 48 -8.18 3.71 -3.00
C VAL A 48 -9.71 3.76 -3.14
N LYS A 49 -10.39 4.33 -2.16
CA LYS A 49 -11.86 4.45 -2.17
C LYS A 49 -12.34 5.37 -3.28
N MET A 50 -11.57 6.39 -3.60
CA MET A 50 -11.90 7.37 -4.64
C MET A 50 -11.44 6.94 -6.03
N ASP A 51 -10.81 5.79 -6.13
CA ASP A 51 -10.27 5.26 -7.39
C ASP A 51 -9.27 6.22 -8.04
N LYS A 52 -8.32 6.71 -7.24
CA LYS A 52 -7.31 7.67 -7.69
C LYS A 52 -5.89 7.13 -7.46
N PRO A 53 -5.47 6.09 -8.20
CA PRO A 53 -4.10 5.61 -8.08
C PRO A 53 -3.11 6.61 -8.64
N LEU A 54 -1.86 6.49 -8.20
CA LEU A 54 -0.78 7.26 -8.79
C LEU A 54 -0.44 6.69 -10.16
N VAL A 55 -0.47 7.55 -11.18
CA VAL A 55 -0.24 7.12 -12.57
C VAL A 55 1.25 7.17 -12.86
N SER A 56 1.77 6.08 -13.44
CA SER A 56 3.18 5.97 -13.83
C SER A 56 4.15 6.28 -12.69
N TYR A 57 3.74 5.94 -11.48
CA TYR A 57 4.56 6.17 -10.30
C TYR A 57 5.50 4.97 -10.06
N GLU A 58 6.76 5.27 -9.85
CA GLU A 58 7.73 4.27 -9.44
C GLU A 58 8.21 4.60 -8.02
N PRO A 59 8.00 3.69 -7.06
CA PRO A 59 8.48 3.94 -5.70
C PRO A 59 10.00 4.14 -5.66
N VAL A 60 10.43 5.02 -4.77
CA VAL A 60 11.85 5.35 -4.61
C VAL A 60 12.43 4.53 -3.47
N GLY A 61 13.54 3.82 -3.75
CA GLY A 61 14.19 2.96 -2.78
C GLY A 61 13.49 1.62 -2.66
N GLU A 62 13.73 0.92 -1.55
CA GLU A 62 13.09 -0.36 -1.29
C GLU A 62 11.71 -0.18 -0.72
N LEU A 63 10.81 -1.11 -1.03
CA LEU A 63 9.53 -1.24 -0.37
C LEU A 63 9.66 -2.32 0.70
N LYS A 64 9.28 -1.99 1.93
CA LYS A 64 9.32 -2.95 3.03
C LYS A 64 8.13 -2.76 3.94
N ASP A 65 7.92 -3.73 4.84
CA ASP A 65 6.85 -3.60 5.82
C ASP A 65 7.16 -2.49 6.81
N PRO A 66 6.21 -1.61 7.08
CA PRO A 66 6.36 -0.63 8.15
C PRO A 66 6.21 -1.29 9.51
N LEU A 67 6.60 -0.57 10.54
CA LEU A 67 6.26 -0.96 11.91
C LEU A 67 4.78 -0.65 12.16
N LEU A 68 4.13 -1.46 13.00
CA LEU A 68 2.74 -1.19 13.35
C LEU A 68 2.58 0.19 13.97
N SER A 69 3.56 0.63 14.76
CA SER A 69 3.53 1.97 15.36
C SER A 69 3.54 3.08 14.32
N GLU A 70 4.23 2.86 13.20
CA GLU A 70 4.21 3.83 12.09
C GLU A 70 2.82 3.92 11.47
N ILE A 71 2.17 2.77 11.28
CA ILE A 71 0.82 2.73 10.73
C ILE A 71 -0.17 3.41 11.67
N GLN A 72 -0.06 3.13 12.96
CA GLN A 72 -0.93 3.73 13.98
C GLN A 72 -0.77 5.24 14.06
N SER A 73 0.46 5.74 13.89
CA SER A 73 0.73 7.17 14.00
C SER A 73 0.01 8.00 12.93
N ILE A 74 -0.29 7.40 11.79
CA ILE A 74 -1.03 8.08 10.71
C ILE A 74 -2.49 7.63 10.62
N GLY A 75 -2.93 6.78 11.54
CA GLY A 75 -4.32 6.36 11.62
C GLY A 75 -4.76 5.34 10.59
N TRP A 76 -3.83 4.64 9.94
CA TRP A 76 -4.16 3.66 8.91
C TRP A 76 -4.42 2.25 9.45
N ASP A 77 -4.15 2.03 10.74
CA ASP A 77 -4.36 0.73 11.38
C ASP A 77 -5.82 0.26 11.29
N LYS A 78 -6.76 1.19 11.28
CA LYS A 78 -8.18 0.87 11.16
C LYS A 78 -8.57 0.27 9.80
N PHE A 79 -7.72 0.39 8.80
CA PHE A 79 -7.97 -0.17 7.47
C PHE A 79 -7.40 -1.58 7.29
N ILE A 80 -6.60 -2.05 8.23
CA ILE A 80 -5.95 -3.36 8.12
C ILE A 80 -6.99 -4.46 8.26
N ILE A 81 -6.99 -5.40 7.31
CA ILE A 81 -7.89 -6.57 7.35
C ILE A 81 -7.15 -7.86 7.73
N SER A 82 -5.83 -7.85 7.67
CA SER A 82 -5.02 -9.00 8.06
C SER A 82 -3.58 -8.61 8.38
#